data_205391d2a449ee275af5b1fa29adb1ed
#
_entry.id   205391d2a449ee275af5b1fa29adb1ed
#
_cell.length_a   1.000
_cell.length_b   1.000
_cell.length_c   1.000
_cell.angle_alpha   90.00
_cell.angle_beta   90.00
_cell.angle_gamma   90.00
#
_symmetry.space_group_name_H-M   'P 1'
#
loop_
_entity.id
_entity.type
_entity.pdbx_description
1 polymer ?
#
loop_
_entity_poly.entity_id
_entity_poly.type
_entity_poly.pdbx_seq_one_letter_code
_entity_poly.pdbx_strand_id
1 'polypeptide(L)'
;IDLKVSELTFCYYYPKNDKWKIYKPNASKEKKWFTNQAFDHVEDIEKVKNCPKVLISKSKKDKLVLSKALNFSCLVTTQAEDITCFNQNSIDILNTCKEVYTVYDNDLKGKTASWALTNNFSWKHCNVPDRLLKEGISDFADWAKYQGIEKVYNHFVKKSII
;
A
#
# COMPACT_ATOMS: atom_id res chain seq x y z
N ILE A 1 21.84 9.81 -13.45
CA ILE A 1 21.49 8.38 -13.28
C ILE A 1 21.43 7.79 -14.68
N ASP A 2 22.44 7.02 -15.07
CA ASP A 2 22.43 6.26 -16.33
C ASP A 2 21.41 5.12 -16.21
N LEU A 3 20.23 5.34 -16.75
CA LEU A 3 19.22 4.31 -16.91
C LEU A 3 19.60 3.50 -18.17
N LYS A 4 20.22 2.34 -17.99
CA LYS A 4 20.38 1.39 -19.10
C LYS A 4 18.99 0.94 -19.57
N VAL A 5 18.64 1.31 -20.79
CA VAL A 5 17.34 1.09 -21.43
C VAL A 5 16.95 -0.40 -21.58
N SER A 6 17.85 -1.35 -21.26
CA SER A 6 17.65 -2.79 -21.41
C SER A 6 16.94 -3.46 -20.22
N GLU A 7 16.64 -2.75 -19.13
CA GLU A 7 16.00 -3.31 -17.94
C GLU A 7 14.56 -2.82 -17.82
N LEU A 8 13.62 -3.73 -17.58
CA LEU A 8 12.24 -3.40 -17.26
C LEU A 8 12.21 -2.42 -16.09
N THR A 9 11.71 -1.21 -16.33
CA THR A 9 11.72 -0.12 -15.37
C THR A 9 10.37 0.58 -15.40
N PHE A 10 9.76 0.74 -14.22
CA PHE A 10 8.53 1.52 -14.06
C PHE A 10 8.87 2.83 -13.36
N CYS A 11 8.37 3.95 -13.90
CA CYS A 11 8.50 5.26 -13.29
C CYS A 11 7.13 5.79 -12.89
N TYR A 12 6.96 6.09 -11.63
CA TYR A 12 5.79 6.80 -11.10
C TYR A 12 6.19 8.26 -10.91
N TYR A 13 5.65 9.14 -11.73
CA TYR A 13 5.89 10.58 -11.64
C TYR A 13 4.70 11.30 -11.01
N TYR A 14 4.97 12.24 -10.11
CA TYR A 14 4.00 13.02 -9.36
C TYR A 14 4.19 14.51 -9.70
N PRO A 15 3.52 15.02 -10.74
CA PRO A 15 3.82 16.36 -11.31
C PRO A 15 3.54 17.51 -10.36
N LYS A 16 2.59 17.36 -9.43
CA LYS A 16 2.22 18.44 -8.48
C LYS A 16 3.35 18.89 -7.56
N ASN A 17 4.28 18.03 -7.26
CA ASN A 17 5.38 18.28 -6.33
C ASN A 17 6.76 17.89 -6.89
N ASP A 18 6.82 17.60 -8.19
CA ASP A 18 8.04 17.16 -8.89
C ASP A 18 8.73 15.97 -8.19
N LYS A 19 7.93 15.01 -7.77
CA LYS A 19 8.40 13.79 -7.10
C LYS A 19 8.30 12.60 -8.06
N TRP A 20 9.17 11.62 -7.82
CA TRP A 20 9.17 10.40 -8.61
C TRP A 20 9.56 9.19 -7.76
N LYS A 21 9.15 8.01 -8.22
CA LYS A 21 9.56 6.71 -7.68
C LYS A 21 9.81 5.76 -8.85
N ILE A 22 10.99 5.17 -8.90
CA ILE A 22 11.40 4.23 -9.94
C ILE A 22 11.43 2.83 -9.36
N TYR A 23 10.85 1.88 -10.07
CA TYR A 23 10.80 0.46 -9.72
C TYR A 23 11.44 -0.39 -10.80
N LYS A 24 12.46 -1.17 -10.43
CA LYS A 24 13.17 -2.14 -11.28
C LYS A 24 12.92 -3.55 -10.74
N PRO A 25 11.92 -4.29 -11.21
CA PRO A 25 11.53 -5.59 -10.65
C PRO A 25 12.64 -6.63 -10.66
N ASN A 26 13.51 -6.61 -11.67
CA ASN A 26 14.58 -7.59 -11.89
C ASN A 26 15.93 -7.19 -11.28
N ALA A 27 16.02 -6.02 -10.64
CA ALA A 27 17.26 -5.58 -9.99
C ALA A 27 17.42 -6.23 -8.60
N SER A 28 18.65 -6.22 -8.07
CA SER A 28 18.92 -6.61 -6.69
C SER A 28 18.13 -5.74 -5.71
N LYS A 29 17.90 -6.23 -4.48
CA LYS A 29 17.07 -5.56 -3.48
C LYS A 29 17.47 -4.10 -3.25
N GLU A 30 18.79 -3.81 -3.24
CA GLU A 30 19.35 -2.47 -2.99
C GLU A 30 19.14 -1.51 -4.17
N LYS A 31 18.98 -2.06 -5.39
CA LYS A 31 18.81 -1.31 -6.64
C LYS A 31 17.39 -1.38 -7.19
N LYS A 32 16.48 -1.99 -6.44
CA LYS A 32 15.10 -2.24 -6.88
C LYS A 32 14.25 -0.98 -6.87
N TRP A 33 14.52 -0.06 -5.94
CA TRP A 33 13.74 1.15 -5.72
C TRP A 33 14.63 2.39 -5.63
N PHE A 34 14.24 3.44 -6.33
CA PHE A 34 14.82 4.78 -6.22
C PHE A 34 13.69 5.80 -6.12
N THR A 35 13.85 6.82 -5.29
CA THR A 35 12.84 7.87 -5.14
C THR A 35 13.48 9.15 -4.61
N ASN A 36 12.89 10.30 -4.95
CA ASN A 36 13.17 11.59 -4.33
C ASN A 36 12.06 12.03 -3.36
N GLN A 37 11.14 11.12 -3.00
CA GLN A 37 10.14 11.37 -1.96
C GLN A 37 10.77 11.22 -0.57
N ALA A 38 10.30 12.00 0.39
CA ALA A 38 10.64 11.79 1.80
C ALA A 38 10.10 10.43 2.28
N PHE A 39 10.78 9.80 3.23
CA PHE A 39 10.39 8.48 3.74
C PHE A 39 9.01 8.50 4.42
N ASP A 40 8.67 9.60 5.08
CA ASP A 40 7.40 9.85 5.75
C ASP A 40 6.32 10.47 4.84
N HIS A 41 6.55 10.47 3.53
CA HIS A 41 5.56 10.91 2.55
C HIS A 41 4.49 9.84 2.35
N VAL A 42 3.25 10.18 2.69
CA VAL A 42 2.06 9.35 2.40
C VAL A 42 1.38 9.90 1.15
N GLU A 43 1.36 9.08 0.10
CA GLU A 43 0.78 9.46 -1.19
C GLU A 43 -0.75 9.57 -1.09
N ASP A 44 -1.29 10.63 -1.68
CA ASP A 44 -2.74 10.94 -1.72
C ASP A 44 -3.39 11.18 -0.35
N ILE A 45 -2.62 11.50 0.68
CA ILE A 45 -3.12 11.70 2.05
C ILE A 45 -4.22 12.77 2.13
N GLU A 46 -4.07 13.87 1.40
CA GLU A 46 -5.06 14.97 1.41
C GLU A 46 -6.42 14.57 0.82
N LYS A 47 -6.46 13.52 -0.01
CA LYS A 47 -7.69 13.05 -0.65
C LYS A 47 -8.58 12.25 0.29
N VAL A 48 -8.05 11.80 1.42
CA VAL A 48 -8.79 10.90 2.32
C VAL A 48 -9.31 11.57 3.58
N LYS A 49 -9.10 12.88 3.71
CA LYS A 49 -9.62 13.65 4.84
C LYS A 49 -11.14 13.46 5.01
N ASN A 50 -11.57 13.10 6.21
CA ASN A 50 -12.96 12.80 6.56
C ASN A 50 -13.60 11.62 5.79
N CYS A 51 -12.82 10.78 5.13
CA CYS A 51 -13.36 9.56 4.53
C CYS A 51 -13.95 8.63 5.61
N PRO A 52 -15.09 7.97 5.35
CA PRO A 52 -15.63 7.01 6.31
C PRO A 52 -14.71 5.81 6.52
N LYS A 53 -14.02 5.38 5.50
CA LYS A 53 -13.02 4.30 5.56
C LYS A 53 -11.83 4.64 4.69
N VAL A 54 -10.62 4.24 5.12
CA VAL A 54 -9.37 4.44 4.38
C VAL A 54 -8.58 3.14 4.36
N LEU A 55 -8.00 2.80 3.21
CA LEU A 55 -7.05 1.71 3.08
C LEU A 55 -5.64 2.27 2.87
N ILE A 56 -4.67 1.74 3.61
CA ILE A 56 -3.26 2.11 3.54
C ILE A 56 -2.48 0.94 2.97
N SER A 57 -1.92 1.10 1.78
CA SER A 57 -1.03 0.10 1.16
C SER A 57 0.42 0.59 1.14
N LYS A 58 1.38 -0.32 1.01
CA LYS A 58 2.79 0.02 0.76
C LYS A 58 3.06 0.29 -0.70
N SER A 59 2.39 -0.43 -1.59
CA SER A 59 2.75 -0.44 -3.00
C SER A 59 1.69 0.25 -3.87
N LYS A 60 2.18 0.99 -4.87
CA LYS A 60 1.31 1.55 -5.92
C LYS A 60 0.55 0.45 -6.67
N LYS A 61 1.16 -0.72 -6.83
CA LYS A 61 0.57 -1.88 -7.48
C LYS A 61 -0.68 -2.34 -6.72
N ASP A 62 -0.57 -2.52 -5.39
CA ASP A 62 -1.71 -2.90 -4.55
C ASP A 62 -2.79 -1.84 -4.55
N LYS A 63 -2.42 -0.57 -4.42
CA LYS A 63 -3.35 0.54 -4.50
C LYS A 63 -4.19 0.50 -5.78
N LEU A 64 -3.56 0.32 -6.94
CA LEU A 64 -4.25 0.26 -8.23
C LEU A 64 -5.20 -0.95 -8.32
N VAL A 65 -4.74 -2.11 -7.86
CA VAL A 65 -5.57 -3.33 -7.83
C VAL A 65 -6.75 -3.17 -6.89
N LEU A 66 -6.53 -2.68 -5.68
CA LEU A 66 -7.60 -2.48 -4.69
C LEU A 66 -8.59 -1.41 -5.14
N SER A 67 -8.12 -0.30 -5.71
CA SER A 67 -9.01 0.73 -6.26
C SER A 67 -9.95 0.14 -7.32
N LYS A 68 -9.41 -0.69 -8.22
CA LYS A 68 -10.20 -1.35 -9.26
C LYS A 68 -11.11 -2.44 -8.70
N ALA A 69 -10.57 -3.30 -7.82
CA ALA A 69 -11.33 -4.42 -7.25
C ALA A 69 -12.54 -3.95 -6.44
N LEU A 70 -12.35 -2.91 -5.65
CA LEU A 70 -13.34 -2.46 -4.67
C LEU A 70 -14.18 -1.28 -5.15
N ASN A 71 -13.88 -0.72 -6.33
CA ASN A 71 -14.40 0.58 -6.78
C ASN A 71 -14.24 1.64 -5.67
N PHE A 72 -13.06 1.70 -5.06
CA PHE A 72 -12.82 2.44 -3.84
C PHE A 72 -11.72 3.49 -4.05
N SER A 73 -11.99 4.74 -3.67
CA SER A 73 -11.11 5.89 -3.92
C SER A 73 -10.28 6.34 -2.71
N CYS A 74 -10.71 5.99 -1.49
CA CYS A 74 -10.03 6.41 -0.27
C CYS A 74 -8.84 5.49 0.05
N LEU A 75 -7.81 5.53 -0.82
CA LEU A 75 -6.59 4.74 -0.71
C LEU A 75 -5.37 5.64 -0.66
N VAL A 76 -4.49 5.39 0.30
CA VAL A 76 -3.18 6.02 0.42
C VAL A 76 -2.05 4.99 0.30
N THR A 77 -0.85 5.47 0.01
CA THR A 77 0.32 4.58 -0.12
C THR A 77 1.49 5.14 0.68
N THR A 78 2.12 4.29 1.50
CA THR A 78 3.33 4.61 2.26
C THR A 78 4.59 4.22 1.48
N GLN A 79 5.76 4.71 1.92
CA GLN A 79 7.04 4.37 1.29
C GLN A 79 7.54 2.98 1.70
N ALA A 80 7.16 2.53 2.88
CA ALA A 80 7.49 1.21 3.42
C ALA A 80 6.38 0.75 4.38
N GLU A 81 6.50 -0.48 4.86
CA GLU A 81 5.70 -1.04 5.95
C GLU A 81 6.40 -0.72 7.26
N ASP A 82 6.16 0.49 7.76
CA ASP A 82 6.78 0.99 8.97
C ASP A 82 5.96 2.14 9.56
N ILE A 83 5.90 2.23 10.89
CA ILE A 83 5.21 3.33 11.59
C ILE A 83 5.86 4.68 11.32
N THR A 84 7.17 4.71 11.10
CA THR A 84 7.93 5.94 10.80
C THR A 84 7.68 6.50 9.40
N CYS A 85 6.88 5.80 8.58
CA CYS A 85 6.40 6.34 7.30
C CYS A 85 5.29 7.39 7.43
N PHE A 86 4.87 7.70 8.65
CA PHE A 86 3.80 8.68 8.91
C PHE A 86 4.37 9.86 9.70
N ASN A 87 4.30 11.05 9.11
CA ASN A 87 4.50 12.29 9.85
C ASN A 87 3.22 12.70 10.58
N GLN A 88 3.30 13.66 11.48
CA GLN A 88 2.17 14.10 12.29
C GLN A 88 0.98 14.56 11.45
N ASN A 89 1.20 15.31 10.37
CA ASN A 89 0.11 15.74 9.47
C ASN A 89 -0.66 14.55 8.87
N SER A 90 0.06 13.50 8.44
CA SER A 90 -0.58 12.30 7.90
C SER A 90 -1.41 11.57 8.96
N ILE A 91 -0.90 11.50 10.20
CA ILE A 91 -1.62 10.90 11.33
C ILE A 91 -2.88 11.70 11.63
N ASP A 92 -2.78 13.02 11.71
CA ASP A 92 -3.90 13.91 12.01
C ASP A 92 -5.02 13.78 10.96
N ILE A 93 -4.66 13.73 9.66
CA ILE A 93 -5.62 13.50 8.59
C ILE A 93 -6.29 12.13 8.71
N LEU A 94 -5.52 11.06 8.92
CA LEU A 94 -6.07 9.71 9.07
C LEU A 94 -6.99 9.59 10.27
N ASN A 95 -6.70 10.29 11.36
CA ASN A 95 -7.54 10.33 12.56
C ASN A 95 -8.87 11.08 12.34
N THR A 96 -9.04 11.84 11.25
CA THR A 96 -10.36 12.37 10.87
C THR A 96 -11.29 11.31 10.25
N CYS A 97 -10.75 10.15 9.89
CA CYS A 97 -11.49 9.06 9.24
C CYS A 97 -12.13 8.15 10.30
N LYS A 98 -13.31 7.59 9.99
CA LYS A 98 -14.02 6.73 10.95
C LYS A 98 -13.31 5.38 11.14
N GLU A 99 -12.77 4.83 10.05
CA GLU A 99 -12.06 3.56 10.06
C GLU A 99 -10.84 3.62 9.14
N VAL A 100 -9.69 3.21 9.66
CA VAL A 100 -8.44 3.12 8.91
C VAL A 100 -7.96 1.68 8.93
N TYR A 101 -7.63 1.13 7.76
CA TYR A 101 -7.14 -0.23 7.59
C TYR A 101 -5.79 -0.24 6.90
N THR A 102 -4.81 -0.95 7.46
CA THR A 102 -3.60 -1.31 6.74
C THR A 102 -3.83 -2.56 5.91
N VAL A 103 -3.37 -2.54 4.67
CA VAL A 103 -3.41 -3.65 3.70
C VAL A 103 -2.00 -3.97 3.24
N TYR A 104 -1.12 -4.21 4.21
CA TYR A 104 0.29 -4.53 3.99
C TYR A 104 0.50 -5.99 3.59
N ASP A 105 1.71 -6.30 3.14
CA ASP A 105 2.08 -7.66 2.76
C ASP A 105 1.83 -8.63 3.94
N ASN A 106 1.41 -9.84 3.66
CA ASN A 106 1.14 -10.83 4.71
C ASN A 106 2.42 -11.61 5.14
N ASP A 107 3.59 -11.00 4.97
CA ASP A 107 4.85 -11.50 5.50
C ASP A 107 5.09 -11.00 6.95
N LEU A 108 6.19 -11.42 7.55
CA LEU A 108 6.53 -11.04 8.92
C LEU A 108 6.65 -9.52 9.08
N LYS A 109 7.24 -8.84 8.09
CA LYS A 109 7.44 -7.38 8.14
C LYS A 109 6.12 -6.63 8.08
N GLY A 110 5.26 -6.96 7.12
CA GLY A 110 3.96 -6.32 6.97
C GLY A 110 3.03 -6.57 8.17
N LYS A 111 3.05 -7.79 8.73
CA LYS A 111 2.32 -8.11 9.96
C LYS A 111 2.81 -7.30 11.15
N THR A 112 4.14 -7.23 11.36
CA THR A 112 4.73 -6.46 12.47
C THR A 112 4.37 -4.98 12.36
N ALA A 113 4.46 -4.40 11.16
CA ALA A 113 4.08 -3.01 10.92
C ALA A 113 2.59 -2.77 11.16
N SER A 114 1.71 -3.65 10.67
CA SER A 114 0.27 -3.56 10.90
C SER A 114 -0.07 -3.62 12.40
N TRP A 115 0.60 -4.49 13.14
CA TRP A 115 0.44 -4.59 14.59
C TRP A 115 0.90 -3.33 15.33
N ALA A 116 2.05 -2.77 14.94
CA ALA A 116 2.54 -1.53 15.51
C ALA A 116 1.54 -0.38 15.30
N LEU A 117 0.98 -0.26 14.10
CA LEU A 117 -0.02 0.75 13.77
C LEU A 117 -1.35 0.53 14.53
N THR A 118 -1.78 -0.71 14.70
CA THR A 118 -2.95 -1.05 15.51
C THR A 118 -2.75 -0.63 16.97
N ASN A 119 -1.59 -0.93 17.55
CA ASN A 119 -1.31 -0.64 18.95
C ASN A 119 -1.14 0.88 19.22
N ASN A 120 -0.59 1.63 18.28
CA ASN A 120 -0.33 3.05 18.46
C ASN A 120 -1.52 3.95 18.08
N PHE A 121 -2.31 3.55 17.07
CA PHE A 121 -3.36 4.41 16.49
C PHE A 121 -4.73 3.76 16.48
N SER A 122 -4.89 2.55 17.00
CA SER A 122 -6.13 1.75 16.93
C SER A 122 -6.61 1.48 15.50
N TRP A 123 -5.72 1.58 14.50
CA TRP A 123 -6.05 1.25 13.13
C TRP A 123 -6.20 -0.27 12.98
N LYS A 124 -7.10 -0.68 12.13
CA LYS A 124 -7.36 -2.08 11.83
C LYS A 124 -6.39 -2.59 10.75
N HIS A 125 -6.34 -3.90 10.55
CA HIS A 125 -5.59 -4.47 9.43
C HIS A 125 -6.44 -5.48 8.66
N CYS A 126 -6.19 -5.57 7.35
CA CYS A 126 -6.79 -6.55 6.47
C CYS A 126 -5.70 -7.11 5.55
N ASN A 127 -5.18 -8.25 5.90
CA ASN A 127 -4.12 -8.91 5.14
C ASN A 127 -4.68 -9.98 4.21
N VAL A 128 -3.92 -10.35 3.21
CA VAL A 128 -4.13 -11.57 2.42
C VAL A 128 -4.22 -12.77 3.36
N PRO A 129 -5.14 -13.73 3.14
CA PRO A 129 -5.25 -14.92 4.00
C PRO A 129 -3.97 -15.74 4.09
N ASP A 130 -3.60 -16.20 5.29
CA ASP A 130 -2.35 -16.95 5.56
C ASP A 130 -2.17 -18.21 4.67
N ARG A 131 -3.26 -18.86 4.30
CA ARG A 131 -3.22 -20.02 3.41
C ARG A 131 -2.56 -19.70 2.06
N LEU A 132 -2.67 -18.48 1.58
CA LEU A 132 -2.14 -18.05 0.29
C LEU A 132 -0.62 -17.82 0.32
N LEU A 133 -0.01 -17.63 1.50
CA LEU A 133 1.44 -17.57 1.64
C LEU A 133 2.12 -18.86 1.18
N LYS A 134 1.48 -20.01 1.38
CA LYS A 134 1.99 -21.32 0.91
C LYS A 134 1.99 -21.41 -0.61
N GLU A 135 1.19 -20.59 -1.28
CA GLU A 135 1.11 -20.46 -2.73
C GLU A 135 2.02 -19.35 -3.27
N GLY A 136 2.82 -18.71 -2.40
CA GLY A 136 3.71 -17.60 -2.75
C GLY A 136 2.98 -16.25 -2.94
N ILE A 137 1.73 -16.14 -2.51
CA ILE A 137 0.90 -14.94 -2.62
C ILE A 137 0.94 -14.18 -1.29
N SER A 138 1.65 -13.07 -1.24
CA SER A 138 1.82 -12.26 -0.01
C SER A 138 1.09 -10.91 -0.07
N ASP A 139 0.76 -10.40 -1.24
CA ASP A 139 0.09 -9.12 -1.44
C ASP A 139 -1.21 -9.25 -2.28
N PHE A 140 -2.03 -8.20 -2.27
CA PHE A 140 -3.31 -8.20 -2.98
C PHE A 140 -3.16 -8.15 -4.49
N ALA A 141 -2.08 -7.56 -5.01
CA ALA A 141 -1.85 -7.52 -6.43
C ALA A 141 -1.44 -8.89 -6.98
N ASP A 142 -0.62 -9.63 -6.26
CA ASP A 142 -0.30 -11.00 -6.61
C ASP A 142 -1.54 -11.89 -6.47
N TRP A 143 -2.36 -11.71 -5.43
CA TRP A 143 -3.61 -12.44 -5.31
C TRP A 143 -4.56 -12.20 -6.49
N ALA A 144 -4.77 -10.94 -6.87
CA ALA A 144 -5.59 -10.61 -8.04
C ALA A 144 -5.03 -11.20 -9.34
N LYS A 145 -3.69 -11.20 -9.49
CA LYS A 145 -3.02 -11.79 -10.66
C LYS A 145 -3.24 -13.29 -10.78
N TYR A 146 -3.12 -14.03 -9.69
CA TYR A 146 -3.17 -15.50 -9.72
C TYR A 146 -4.57 -16.07 -9.58
N GLN A 147 -5.46 -15.42 -8.84
CA GLN A 147 -6.79 -15.96 -8.54
C GLN A 147 -7.96 -15.05 -8.96
N GLY A 148 -7.66 -13.91 -9.57
CA GLY A 148 -8.65 -12.96 -10.07
C GLY A 148 -9.09 -11.92 -9.05
N ILE A 149 -9.51 -10.77 -9.60
CA ILE A 149 -9.89 -9.58 -8.85
C ILE A 149 -11.15 -9.79 -7.98
N GLU A 150 -12.05 -10.68 -8.44
CA GLU A 150 -13.28 -11.03 -7.74
C GLU A 150 -13.02 -11.70 -6.38
N LYS A 151 -11.97 -12.52 -6.27
CA LYS A 151 -11.58 -13.13 -5.01
C LYS A 151 -11.14 -12.09 -3.99
N VAL A 152 -10.42 -11.05 -4.45
CA VAL A 152 -10.03 -9.91 -3.61
C VAL A 152 -11.28 -9.16 -3.14
N TYR A 153 -12.20 -8.81 -4.04
CA TYR A 153 -13.47 -8.16 -3.69
C TYR A 153 -14.23 -8.93 -2.61
N ASN A 154 -14.48 -10.22 -2.84
CA ASN A 154 -15.23 -11.08 -1.92
C ASN A 154 -14.56 -11.18 -0.53
N HIS A 155 -13.24 -11.07 -0.44
CA HIS A 155 -12.53 -11.03 0.83
C HIS A 155 -12.89 -9.79 1.65
N PHE A 156 -12.91 -8.61 1.01
CA PHE A 156 -13.26 -7.36 1.68
C PHE A 156 -14.74 -7.30 2.07
N VAL A 157 -15.65 -7.81 1.23
CA VAL A 157 -17.07 -7.98 1.58
C VAL A 157 -17.23 -8.88 2.81
N LYS A 158 -16.57 -10.05 2.81
CA LYS A 158 -16.63 -11.00 3.94
C LYS A 158 -16.09 -10.40 5.24
N LYS A 159 -15.16 -9.46 5.16
CA LYS A 159 -14.60 -8.73 6.30
C LYS A 159 -15.43 -7.51 6.71
N SER A 160 -16.53 -7.23 6.03
CA SER A 160 -17.39 -6.04 6.22
C SER A 160 -16.63 -4.72 6.12
N ILE A 161 -15.59 -4.68 5.26
CA ILE A 161 -14.81 -3.47 5.01
C ILE A 161 -15.46 -2.61 3.93
N ILE A 162 -16.18 -3.25 3.00
CA ILE A 162 -16.98 -2.61 1.94
C ILE A 162 -18.36 -3.21 1.91
#